data_f1cba4a18dc9621df7a34a9b19c72146
#
_entry.id   f1cba4a18dc9621df7a34a9b19c72146
#
_cell.length_a   1.000
_cell.length_b   1.000
_cell.length_c   1.000
_cell.angle_alpha   90.00
_cell.angle_beta   90.00
_cell.angle_gamma   90.00
#
_symmetry.space_group_name_H-M   'P 1'
#
loop_
_entity.id
_entity.type
_entity.pdbx_description
1 polymer ?
#
loop_
_entity_poly.entity_id
_entity_poly.type
_entity_poly.pdbx_seq_one_letter_code
_entity_poly.pdbx_strand_id
1 'polypeptide(L)'
;MILDGALQFTGTAGTVSNDSPTTGTQQSTNVIDLVNARDMGIGDDPALKLMVEILTTFTGGTSLQLQLQGAPDSGGSPGSYTTMWDSGAIAEASLLAGRYLANIDLPRTILALPNTGASAAQALPRFLRLQYITVGTHGAGAIYGSIVLDRQDYVAYPAGITISN
;
A
#
# COMPACT_ATOMS: atom_id res chain seq x y z
N MET A 1 -4.38 7.13 15.41
CA MET A 1 -3.50 6.91 14.23
C MET A 1 -3.12 8.26 13.66
N ILE A 2 -1.85 8.54 13.49
CA ILE A 2 -1.37 9.73 12.77
C ILE A 2 -1.19 9.30 11.32
N LEU A 3 -2.03 9.82 10.42
CA LEU A 3 -1.88 9.62 8.97
C LEU A 3 -0.94 10.70 8.47
N ASP A 4 0.22 10.28 7.95
CA ASP A 4 1.11 11.17 7.24
C ASP A 4 0.71 11.18 5.76
N GLY A 5 0.28 12.33 5.24
CA GLY A 5 -0.08 12.47 3.84
C GLY A 5 1.05 12.15 2.87
N ALA A 6 2.31 12.23 3.31
CA ALA A 6 3.47 11.82 2.52
C ALA A 6 3.61 10.29 2.38
N LEU A 7 2.97 9.51 3.25
CA LEU A 7 2.98 8.05 3.25
C LEU A 7 1.67 7.45 2.71
N GLN A 8 0.87 8.24 2.03
CA GLN A 8 -0.41 7.83 1.43
C GLN A 8 -0.21 7.45 -0.04
N PHE A 9 -0.72 6.30 -0.44
CA PHE A 9 -0.70 5.84 -1.84
C PHE A 9 -1.90 6.32 -2.64
N THR A 10 -3.05 6.49 -2.00
CA THR A 10 -4.32 6.74 -2.67
C THR A 10 -4.71 8.21 -2.64
N GLY A 11 -5.33 8.68 -3.71
CA GLY A 11 -5.88 10.03 -3.81
C GLY A 11 -4.83 11.15 -3.79
N THR A 12 -5.25 12.34 -3.37
CA THR A 12 -4.35 13.51 -3.30
C THR A 12 -3.65 13.56 -1.95
N ALA A 13 -2.32 13.71 -1.95
CA ALA A 13 -1.52 13.82 -0.73
C ALA A 13 -2.06 14.92 0.22
N GLY A 14 -2.22 14.58 1.49
CA GLY A 14 -2.74 15.48 2.52
C GLY A 14 -4.26 15.54 2.63
N THR A 15 -5.00 14.85 1.75
CA THR A 15 -6.44 14.64 1.88
C THR A 15 -6.73 13.15 1.99
N VAL A 16 -7.70 12.76 2.83
CA VAL A 16 -8.17 11.38 2.85
C VAL A 16 -8.97 11.17 1.58
N SER A 17 -8.30 10.72 0.54
CA SER A 17 -8.94 10.38 -0.72
C SER A 17 -8.58 8.96 -1.15
N ASN A 18 -9.34 8.42 -2.06
CA ASN A 18 -9.35 7.02 -2.42
C ASN A 18 -9.01 6.82 -3.90
N ASP A 19 -8.51 5.65 -4.21
CA ASP A 19 -8.43 5.15 -5.57
C ASP A 19 -9.65 4.27 -5.88
N SER A 20 -10.12 4.29 -7.11
CA SER A 20 -11.23 3.48 -7.58
C SER A 20 -10.81 2.67 -8.81
N PRO A 21 -10.08 1.57 -8.62
CA PRO A 21 -9.65 0.73 -9.73
C PRO A 21 -10.84 0.04 -10.40
N THR A 22 -11.04 0.28 -11.69
CA THR A 22 -12.21 -0.20 -12.45
C THR A 22 -11.90 -1.37 -13.34
N THR A 23 -10.81 -1.34 -14.12
CA THR A 23 -10.51 -2.40 -15.10
C THR A 23 -9.02 -2.47 -15.42
N GLY A 24 -8.54 -3.67 -15.68
CA GLY A 24 -7.15 -3.94 -16.08
C GLY A 24 -6.14 -3.63 -15.01
N THR A 25 -4.95 -3.24 -15.42
CA THR A 25 -3.86 -2.88 -14.51
C THR A 25 -3.79 -1.38 -14.34
N GLN A 26 -3.99 -0.92 -13.11
CA GLN A 26 -3.94 0.48 -12.72
C GLN A 26 -2.91 0.69 -11.59
N GLN A 27 -2.47 1.90 -11.41
CA GLN A 27 -1.50 2.27 -10.37
C GLN A 27 -2.18 3.18 -9.36
N SER A 28 -1.64 3.20 -8.13
CA SER A 28 -2.07 4.17 -7.13
C SER A 28 -1.85 5.59 -7.63
N THR A 29 -2.75 6.49 -7.24
CA THR A 29 -2.69 7.91 -7.62
C THR A 29 -1.39 8.55 -7.14
N ASN A 30 -0.89 8.16 -5.96
CA ASN A 30 0.36 8.67 -5.43
C ASN A 30 1.48 7.63 -5.49
N VAL A 31 2.67 8.15 -5.70
CA VAL A 31 3.95 7.46 -5.52
C VAL A 31 4.64 8.08 -4.30
N ILE A 32 5.01 7.25 -3.34
CA ILE A 32 5.78 7.70 -2.18
C ILE A 32 7.24 7.80 -2.60
N ASP A 33 7.83 9.01 -2.50
CA ASP A 33 9.26 9.25 -2.69
C ASP A 33 9.94 9.27 -1.31
N LEU A 34 10.81 8.31 -1.06
CA LEU A 34 11.58 8.20 0.18
C LEU A 34 12.78 9.17 0.23
N VAL A 35 12.94 9.99 -0.81
CA VAL A 35 14.04 10.96 -1.01
C VAL A 35 15.38 10.26 -1.25
N ASN A 36 15.69 9.24 -0.47
CA ASN A 36 16.87 8.39 -0.62
C ASN A 36 16.45 6.93 -0.71
N ALA A 37 17.20 6.13 -1.47
CA ALA A 37 17.03 4.70 -1.50
C ALA A 37 17.26 4.10 -0.11
N ARG A 38 16.24 3.44 0.45
CA ARG A 38 16.29 2.85 1.79
C ARG A 38 15.40 1.62 1.92
N ASP A 39 15.78 0.73 2.81
CA ASP A 39 14.91 -0.32 3.29
C ASP A 39 14.05 0.27 4.43
N MET A 40 12.73 0.24 4.25
CA MET A 40 11.75 0.62 5.27
C MET A 40 11.11 -0.62 5.90
N GLY A 41 11.57 -1.80 5.50
CA GLY A 41 11.02 -3.07 5.98
C GLY A 41 11.41 -3.41 7.40
N ILE A 42 11.14 -4.64 7.75
CA ILE A 42 11.26 -5.20 9.09
C ILE A 42 12.63 -4.90 9.70
N GLY A 43 12.69 -4.17 10.76
CA GLY A 43 13.94 -3.90 11.44
C GLY A 43 13.72 -3.60 12.90
N ASP A 44 13.06 -2.52 13.20
CA ASP A 44 12.96 -1.99 14.54
C ASP A 44 11.50 -1.76 14.95
N ASP A 45 11.26 -1.78 16.24
CA ASP A 45 10.01 -1.40 16.87
C ASP A 45 9.96 0.15 17.04
N PRO A 46 8.89 0.83 16.60
CA PRO A 46 7.64 0.31 16.05
C PRO A 46 7.73 -0.04 14.55
N ALA A 47 7.20 -1.21 14.19
CA ALA A 47 7.17 -1.67 12.82
C ALA A 47 6.23 -0.82 11.96
N LEU A 48 6.69 -0.41 10.78
CA LEU A 48 5.82 0.18 9.77
C LEU A 48 4.92 -0.89 9.18
N LYS A 49 3.67 -0.53 8.93
CA LYS A 49 2.67 -1.42 8.35
C LYS A 49 2.12 -0.89 7.04
N LEU A 50 1.95 -1.78 6.08
CA LEU A 50 1.13 -1.52 4.92
C LEU A 50 -0.33 -1.73 5.31
N MET A 51 -1.13 -0.68 5.23
CA MET A 51 -2.56 -0.71 5.47
C MET A 51 -3.29 -0.36 4.19
N VAL A 52 -4.16 -1.27 3.73
CA VAL A 52 -5.06 -1.02 2.60
C VAL A 52 -6.45 -1.46 2.98
N GLU A 53 -7.39 -0.53 2.99
CA GLU A 53 -8.78 -0.73 3.41
C GLU A 53 -9.73 -0.46 2.23
N ILE A 54 -10.79 -1.25 2.15
CA ILE A 54 -11.89 -1.04 1.21
C ILE A 54 -12.86 -0.04 1.84
N LEU A 55 -13.01 1.13 1.25
CA LEU A 55 -13.95 2.15 1.69
C LEU A 55 -15.35 1.95 1.10
N THR A 56 -15.40 1.47 -0.15
CA THR A 56 -16.65 1.19 -0.85
C THR A 56 -16.60 -0.21 -1.43
N THR A 57 -17.64 -1.02 -1.18
CA THR A 57 -17.77 -2.37 -1.71
C THR A 57 -17.60 -2.39 -3.23
N PHE A 58 -16.81 -3.33 -3.73
CA PHE A 58 -16.65 -3.53 -5.16
C PHE A 58 -17.83 -4.30 -5.74
N THR A 59 -18.25 -3.94 -6.96
CA THR A 59 -19.36 -4.58 -7.67
C THR A 59 -19.09 -4.65 -9.17
N GLY A 60 -19.56 -5.69 -9.83
CA GLY A 60 -19.59 -5.85 -11.28
C GLY A 60 -18.35 -6.48 -11.90
N GLY A 61 -17.28 -6.69 -11.12
CA GLY A 61 -16.06 -7.35 -11.59
C GLY A 61 -15.99 -8.84 -11.24
N THR A 62 -14.80 -9.39 -11.27
CA THR A 62 -14.54 -10.79 -10.88
C THR A 62 -13.57 -10.85 -9.70
N SER A 63 -12.46 -10.13 -9.79
CA SER A 63 -11.43 -10.11 -8.74
C SER A 63 -10.59 -8.84 -8.80
N LEU A 64 -9.96 -8.55 -7.68
CA LEU A 64 -8.93 -7.52 -7.51
C LEU A 64 -7.69 -8.16 -6.90
N GLN A 65 -6.53 -7.83 -7.43
CA GLN A 65 -5.22 -8.17 -6.88
C GLN A 65 -4.47 -6.89 -6.58
N LEU A 66 -3.84 -6.85 -5.43
CA LEU A 66 -3.07 -5.71 -4.95
C LEU A 66 -1.60 -6.07 -4.91
N GLN A 67 -0.74 -5.20 -5.43
CA GLN A 67 0.71 -5.35 -5.33
C GLN A 67 1.34 -4.10 -4.72
N LEU A 68 2.29 -4.30 -3.79
CA LEU A 68 3.22 -3.26 -3.39
C LEU A 68 4.45 -3.37 -4.30
N GLN A 69 4.80 -2.27 -4.94
CA GLN A 69 5.92 -2.21 -5.87
C GLN A 69 6.92 -1.15 -5.44
N GLY A 70 8.20 -1.44 -5.67
CA GLY A 70 9.29 -0.51 -5.45
C GLY A 70 10.09 -0.26 -6.72
N ALA A 71 10.66 0.94 -6.86
CA ALA A 71 11.56 1.29 -7.94
C ALA A 71 12.82 1.99 -7.42
N PRO A 72 13.99 1.73 -8.02
CA PRO A 72 15.22 2.46 -7.72
C PRO A 72 15.12 3.88 -8.29
N ASP A 73 16.03 4.74 -7.84
CA ASP A 73 16.22 6.06 -8.45
C ASP A 73 16.86 5.96 -9.83
N SER A 74 16.29 6.66 -10.77
CA SER A 74 16.82 6.83 -12.13
C SER A 74 16.84 8.31 -12.49
N GLY A 75 17.86 9.03 -12.00
CA GLY A 75 18.03 10.46 -12.28
C GLY A 75 16.93 11.34 -11.68
N GLY A 76 16.45 11.04 -10.49
CA GLY A 76 15.39 11.78 -9.80
C GLY A 76 13.97 11.31 -10.14
N SER A 77 13.83 10.26 -10.95
CA SER A 77 12.56 9.65 -11.34
C SER A 77 12.55 8.16 -11.04
N PRO A 78 11.37 7.54 -10.91
CA PRO A 78 11.29 6.09 -10.72
C PRO A 78 11.89 5.33 -11.90
N GLY A 79 12.78 4.36 -11.61
CA GLY A 79 13.21 3.36 -12.56
C GLY A 79 12.17 2.25 -12.77
N SER A 80 12.60 1.06 -13.18
CA SER A 80 11.68 -0.07 -13.35
C SER A 80 11.13 -0.54 -11.99
N TYR A 81 9.81 -0.67 -11.91
CA TYR A 81 9.14 -1.17 -10.72
C TYR A 81 9.25 -2.69 -10.59
N THR A 82 9.50 -3.14 -9.38
CA THR A 82 9.54 -4.57 -9.00
C THR A 82 8.50 -4.82 -7.92
N THR A 83 7.74 -5.91 -8.05
CA THR A 83 6.77 -6.31 -7.03
C THR A 83 7.51 -6.86 -5.81
N MET A 84 7.24 -6.27 -4.64
CA MET A 84 7.80 -6.66 -3.35
C MET A 84 6.82 -7.52 -2.54
N TRP A 85 5.53 -7.27 -2.72
CA TRP A 85 4.46 -8.02 -2.09
C TRP A 85 3.23 -8.10 -3.00
N ASP A 86 2.47 -9.19 -2.88
CA ASP A 86 1.30 -9.49 -3.71
C ASP A 86 0.23 -10.17 -2.86
N SER A 87 -1.00 -9.68 -2.94
CA SER A 87 -2.14 -10.28 -2.24
C SER A 87 -2.66 -11.56 -2.89
N GLY A 88 -2.25 -11.84 -4.13
CA GLY A 88 -3.00 -12.74 -5.00
C GLY A 88 -4.37 -12.18 -5.40
N ALA A 89 -5.06 -12.90 -6.28
CA ALA A 89 -6.39 -12.50 -6.74
C ALA A 89 -7.44 -12.71 -5.62
N ILE A 90 -8.12 -11.65 -5.24
CA ILE A 90 -9.19 -11.65 -4.23
C ILE A 90 -10.53 -11.56 -4.97
N ALA A 91 -11.40 -12.55 -4.76
CA ALA A 91 -12.72 -12.59 -5.41
C ALA A 91 -13.58 -11.39 -4.99
N GLU A 92 -14.40 -10.86 -5.91
CA GLU A 92 -15.26 -9.69 -5.67
C GLU A 92 -16.15 -9.86 -4.43
N ALA A 93 -16.70 -11.05 -4.21
CA ALA A 93 -17.54 -11.33 -3.04
C ALA A 93 -16.85 -11.07 -1.69
N SER A 94 -15.52 -11.00 -1.67
CA SER A 94 -14.71 -10.69 -0.50
C SER A 94 -14.32 -9.21 -0.41
N LEU A 95 -14.61 -8.41 -1.42
CA LEU A 95 -14.23 -6.99 -1.51
C LEU A 95 -15.30 -6.08 -0.90
N LEU A 96 -15.58 -6.26 0.38
CA LEU A 96 -16.63 -5.55 1.12
C LEU A 96 -16.05 -4.33 1.86
N ALA A 97 -16.82 -3.25 1.92
CA ALA A 97 -16.45 -2.04 2.65
C ALA A 97 -16.10 -2.36 4.11
N GLY A 98 -15.08 -1.70 4.64
CA GLY A 98 -14.55 -1.90 5.99
C GLY A 98 -13.60 -3.10 6.13
N ARG A 99 -13.33 -3.86 5.05
CA ARG A 99 -12.34 -4.94 5.08
C ARG A 99 -10.96 -4.43 4.68
N TYR A 100 -9.95 -5.04 5.27
CA TYR A 100 -8.56 -4.78 4.91
C TYR A 100 -8.11 -5.77 3.84
N LEU A 101 -7.58 -5.24 2.72
CA LEU A 101 -6.88 -6.03 1.70
C LEU A 101 -5.45 -6.34 2.12
N ALA A 102 -4.81 -5.39 2.78
CA ALA A 102 -3.54 -5.55 3.42
C ALA A 102 -3.58 -4.89 4.81
N ASN A 103 -2.99 -5.55 5.77
CA ASN A 103 -2.71 -5.05 7.10
C ASN A 103 -1.57 -5.90 7.66
N ILE A 104 -0.43 -5.69 7.08
CA ILE A 104 0.78 -6.49 7.25
C ILE A 104 1.94 -5.60 7.65
N ASP A 105 2.93 -6.17 8.30
CA ASP A 105 4.21 -5.51 8.45
C ASP A 105 4.78 -5.19 7.07
N LEU A 106 5.34 -4.01 6.91
CA LEU A 106 5.90 -3.61 5.63
C LEU A 106 6.97 -4.64 5.24
N PRO A 107 6.85 -5.30 4.07
CA PRO A 107 7.83 -6.28 3.65
C PRO A 107 9.19 -5.61 3.47
N ARG A 108 10.27 -6.38 3.60
CA ARG A 108 11.60 -5.89 3.25
C ARG A 108 11.58 -5.33 1.85
N THR A 109 11.99 -4.08 1.72
CA THR A 109 11.96 -3.35 0.46
C THR A 109 13.27 -3.54 -0.33
N ILE A 110 13.80 -4.76 -0.32
CA ILE A 110 14.97 -5.10 -1.12
C ILE A 110 14.48 -5.53 -2.50
N LEU A 111 14.82 -4.75 -3.51
CA LEU A 111 14.58 -5.14 -4.90
C LEU A 111 15.43 -6.36 -5.22
N ALA A 112 14.82 -7.42 -5.76
CA ALA A 112 15.54 -8.59 -6.20
C ALA A 112 16.60 -8.18 -7.23
N LEU A 113 17.86 -8.48 -6.95
CA LEU A 113 18.92 -8.28 -7.93
C LEU A 113 18.82 -9.34 -9.02
N PRO A 114 19.02 -8.98 -10.28
CA PRO A 114 19.32 -9.97 -11.29
C PRO A 114 20.58 -10.72 -10.84
N ASN A 115 20.54 -12.05 -10.87
CA ASN A 115 21.60 -12.95 -10.43
C ASN A 115 22.80 -12.89 -11.41
N THR A 116 23.54 -11.80 -11.42
CA THR A 116 24.63 -11.52 -12.37
C THR A 116 26.01 -11.68 -11.75
N GLY A 117 26.17 -12.52 -10.72
CA GLY A 117 27.49 -12.95 -10.23
C GLY A 117 28.50 -11.87 -9.80
N ALA A 118 28.19 -10.62 -9.95
CA ALA A 118 28.95 -9.49 -9.43
C ALA A 118 28.35 -9.09 -8.08
N SER A 119 29.17 -8.59 -7.14
CA SER A 119 28.73 -7.99 -5.88
C SER A 119 27.89 -6.73 -6.14
N ALA A 120 26.71 -6.92 -6.75
CA ALA A 120 25.79 -5.84 -6.95
C ALA A 120 25.24 -5.46 -5.58
N ALA A 121 25.47 -4.24 -5.16
CA ALA A 121 24.81 -3.68 -3.98
C ALA A 121 23.29 -3.91 -4.15
N GLN A 122 22.63 -4.42 -3.11
CA GLN A 122 21.19 -4.61 -3.12
C GLN A 122 20.54 -3.28 -3.51
N ALA A 123 19.81 -3.27 -4.61
CA ALA A 123 19.12 -2.07 -5.03
C ALA A 123 17.96 -1.84 -4.05
N LEU A 124 18.03 -0.74 -3.32
CA LEU A 124 16.96 -0.31 -2.42
C LEU A 124 15.99 0.60 -3.20
N PRO A 125 14.69 0.50 -2.96
CA PRO A 125 13.75 1.39 -3.61
C PRO A 125 13.87 2.81 -3.02
N ARG A 126 13.79 3.79 -3.91
CA ARG A 126 13.50 5.17 -3.54
C ARG A 126 12.00 5.46 -3.65
N PHE A 127 11.34 4.83 -4.61
CA PHE A 127 9.94 5.07 -4.91
C PHE A 127 9.08 3.84 -4.60
N LEU A 128 7.94 4.04 -3.95
CA LEU A 128 6.96 3.01 -3.63
C LEU A 128 5.61 3.37 -4.23
N ARG A 129 4.88 2.37 -4.75
CA ARG A 129 3.50 2.52 -5.22
C ARG A 129 2.69 1.26 -4.96
N LEU A 130 1.37 1.40 -5.01
CA LEU A 130 0.47 0.26 -5.16
C LEU A 130 0.14 0.06 -6.65
N GLN A 131 -0.05 -1.20 -7.03
CA GLN A 131 -0.60 -1.58 -8.32
C GLN A 131 -1.84 -2.43 -8.08
N TYR A 132 -2.89 -2.12 -8.83
CA TYR A 132 -4.16 -2.82 -8.82
C TYR A 132 -4.31 -3.59 -10.12
N ILE A 133 -4.61 -4.89 -10.03
CA ILE A 133 -4.89 -5.73 -11.19
C ILE A 133 -6.32 -6.23 -11.04
N THR A 134 -7.21 -5.77 -11.91
CA THR A 134 -8.62 -6.12 -11.88
C THR A 134 -8.95 -7.08 -13.01
N VAL A 135 -9.77 -8.09 -12.71
CA VAL A 135 -10.38 -8.98 -13.70
C VAL A 135 -11.88 -8.65 -13.77
N GLY A 136 -12.35 -8.42 -14.97
CA GLY A 136 -13.67 -7.85 -15.20
C GLY A 136 -13.67 -6.33 -15.04
N THR A 137 -14.85 -5.72 -15.07
CA THR A 137 -15.04 -4.28 -14.91
C THR A 137 -15.82 -4.01 -13.64
N HIS A 138 -15.19 -3.37 -12.67
CA HIS A 138 -15.88 -2.94 -11.47
C HIS A 138 -16.65 -1.64 -11.75
N GLY A 139 -17.94 -1.66 -11.49
CA GLY A 139 -18.81 -0.49 -11.61
C GLY A 139 -18.78 0.41 -10.37
N ALA A 140 -18.38 -0.14 -9.24
CA ALA A 140 -18.14 0.57 -7.98
C ALA A 140 -16.99 -0.07 -7.23
N GLY A 141 -16.42 0.66 -6.28
CA GLY A 141 -15.32 0.22 -5.43
C GLY A 141 -14.40 1.40 -5.10
N ALA A 142 -13.90 1.44 -3.89
CA ALA A 142 -12.94 2.45 -3.47
C ALA A 142 -12.00 1.89 -2.41
N ILE A 143 -10.73 2.25 -2.50
CA ILE A 143 -9.66 1.77 -1.64
C ILE A 143 -8.92 2.96 -1.05
N TYR A 144 -8.58 2.85 0.23
CA TYR A 144 -7.61 3.70 0.89
C TYR A 144 -6.35 2.89 1.19
N GLY A 145 -5.18 3.41 0.86
CA GLY A 145 -3.89 2.74 1.11
C GLY A 145 -2.83 3.70 1.62
N SER A 146 -2.14 3.29 2.68
CA SER A 146 -1.06 4.07 3.29
C SER A 146 -0.05 3.18 4.02
N ILE A 147 1.12 3.72 4.28
CA ILE A 147 2.05 3.18 5.26
C ILE A 147 1.77 3.87 6.59
N VAL A 148 1.56 3.10 7.64
CA VAL A 148 1.22 3.59 8.98
C VAL A 148 2.19 3.05 10.02
N LEU A 149 2.39 3.85 11.06
CA LEU A 149 3.08 3.41 12.25
C LEU A 149 2.06 2.63 13.10
N ASP A 150 2.39 1.49 13.55
CA ASP A 150 1.60 0.48 14.24
C ASP A 150 0.07 0.70 14.31
N ARG A 151 -0.67 -0.39 14.10
CA ARG A 151 -2.13 -0.42 14.09
C ARG A 151 -2.77 -0.52 15.48
N GLN A 152 -2.02 -0.69 16.54
CA GLN A 152 -2.61 -0.87 17.88
C GLN A 152 -3.51 0.30 18.31
N ASP A 153 -3.34 1.46 17.69
CA ASP A 153 -4.21 2.61 17.91
C ASP A 153 -5.60 2.51 17.23
N TYR A 154 -5.87 1.43 16.51
CA TYR A 154 -7.20 1.16 15.92
C TYR A 154 -8.15 0.44 16.89
N VAL A 155 -7.79 0.29 18.14
CA VAL A 155 -8.75 -0.07 19.16
C VAL A 155 -9.66 1.14 19.33
N ALA A 156 -10.90 1.03 18.83
CA ALA A 156 -11.94 2.00 19.16
C ALA A 156 -12.02 2.03 20.69
N TYR A 157 -11.48 3.07 21.29
CA TYR A 157 -11.72 3.33 22.70
C TYR A 157 -13.25 3.48 22.84
N PRO A 158 -13.92 2.68 23.69
CA PRO A 158 -15.33 2.87 23.90
C PRO A 158 -15.55 4.33 24.29
N ALA A 159 -16.39 5.01 23.54
CA ALA A 159 -16.80 6.37 23.86
C ALA A 159 -17.39 6.34 25.29
N GLY A 160 -16.70 6.94 26.24
CA GLY A 160 -17.20 7.01 27.61
C GLY A 160 -16.22 6.67 28.71
N ILE A 161 -14.98 7.19 28.68
CA ILE A 161 -14.27 7.39 29.94
C ILE A 161 -14.88 8.61 30.60
N THR A 162 -15.87 8.41 31.46
CA THR A 162 -16.35 9.46 32.37
C THR A 162 -15.35 9.52 33.53
N ILE A 163 -14.52 10.53 33.53
CA ILE A 163 -13.70 10.86 34.71
C ILE A 163 -14.67 11.48 35.71
N SER A 164 -15.09 10.72 36.71
CA SER A 164 -15.79 11.27 37.88
C SER A 164 -14.75 11.92 38.78
N ASN A 165 -14.84 13.25 38.98
CA ASN A 165 -14.13 13.94 40.04
C ASN A 165 -14.83 13.67 41.38
#